data_d2567dd315af8b451e474372d2a6553c
#
_entry.id   d2567dd315af8b451e474372d2a6553c
#
_cell.length_a   1.000
_cell.length_b   1.000
_cell.length_c   1.000
_cell.angle_alpha   90.00
_cell.angle_beta   90.00
_cell.angle_gamma   90.00
#
_symmetry.space_group_name_H-M   'P 1'
#
loop_
_entity.id
_entity.type
_entity.pdbx_description
1 polymer ?
#
loop_
_entity_poly.entity_id
_entity_poly.type
_entity_poly.pdbx_seq_one_letter_code
_entity_poly.pdbx_strand_id
1 'polypeptide(L)'
;MDYAQSRLQARFGERPDDMLWQALEAVPERGVALEVARASGLRRWVAGISADADSHEIEIALRARWRECVTEISSWMPAGWQPATLWTSGLVDLPALCHLARGGRPLPWMFSDPLLQAYARADPMTRGRMLREDCGAFAGSSFAASGNAVLPAAPSPSSIRKAWLEEWRRRWPRWGDTGLLENLALLLDAALKQPAAIGRPELVRRLRSLFRRSVLRPVAAFIYIAFAALDMERLRTGLLKPALARDGIIAS
;
A
#
# COMPACT_ATOMS: atom_id res chain seq x y z
N MET A 1 -6.98 21.30 11.03
CA MET A 1 -6.33 20.78 9.79
C MET A 1 -5.07 21.55 9.38
N ASP A 2 -4.86 22.79 9.84
CA ASP A 2 -3.75 23.64 9.37
C ASP A 2 -2.37 23.01 9.54
N TYR A 3 -2.10 22.46 10.73
CA TYR A 3 -0.84 21.74 10.98
C TYR A 3 -0.66 20.54 10.03
N ALA A 4 -1.67 19.69 9.87
CA ALA A 4 -1.62 18.55 8.95
C ALA A 4 -1.38 19.02 7.50
N GLN A 5 -2.09 20.08 7.07
CA GLN A 5 -1.95 20.62 5.72
C GLN A 5 -0.52 21.12 5.44
N SER A 6 0.06 21.88 6.38
CA SER A 6 1.43 22.39 6.22
C SER A 6 2.45 21.24 6.11
N ARG A 7 2.30 20.20 6.94
CA ARG A 7 3.16 19.01 6.89
C ARG A 7 2.99 18.25 5.58
N LEU A 8 1.74 18.05 5.13
CA LEU A 8 1.44 17.37 3.87
C LEU A 8 1.98 18.12 2.65
N GLN A 9 1.88 19.46 2.64
CA GLN A 9 2.45 20.26 1.56
C GLN A 9 3.97 20.20 1.52
N ALA A 10 4.64 20.30 2.67
CA ALA A 10 6.09 20.13 2.76
C ALA A 10 6.51 18.75 2.20
N ARG A 11 5.87 17.69 2.66
CA ARG A 11 6.13 16.33 2.17
C ARG A 11 5.81 16.15 0.69
N PHE A 12 4.77 16.80 0.19
CA PHE A 12 4.42 16.76 -1.24
C PHE A 12 5.48 17.46 -2.10
N GLY A 13 6.05 18.57 -1.61
CA GLY A 13 7.16 19.27 -2.27
C GLY A 13 8.47 18.48 -2.32
N GLU A 14 8.69 17.58 -1.35
CA GLU A 14 9.87 16.69 -1.31
C GLU A 14 9.74 15.47 -2.26
N ARG A 15 8.58 15.26 -2.89
CA ARG A 15 8.38 14.08 -3.75
C ARG A 15 9.30 14.11 -4.96
N PRO A 16 9.78 12.92 -5.38
CA PRO A 16 10.61 12.79 -6.58
C PRO A 16 9.86 13.29 -7.83
N ASP A 17 10.55 14.03 -8.64
CA ASP A 17 10.08 14.44 -9.97
C ASP A 17 10.40 13.36 -11.03
N ASP A 18 9.99 13.61 -12.27
CA ASP A 18 10.19 12.67 -13.37
C ASP A 18 11.67 12.54 -13.75
N MET A 19 12.49 13.61 -13.55
CA MET A 19 13.93 13.56 -13.83
C MET A 19 14.65 12.63 -12.85
N LEU A 20 14.32 12.71 -11.55
CA LEU A 20 14.89 11.80 -10.55
C LEU A 20 14.50 10.34 -10.84
N TRP A 21 13.25 10.10 -11.23
CA TRP A 21 12.82 8.76 -11.59
C TRP A 21 13.54 8.21 -12.81
N GLN A 22 13.74 9.03 -13.86
CA GLN A 22 14.52 8.63 -15.03
C GLN A 22 15.97 8.33 -14.66
N ALA A 23 16.58 9.16 -13.80
CA ALA A 23 17.93 8.91 -13.31
C ALA A 23 18.03 7.58 -12.55
N LEU A 24 17.08 7.27 -11.67
CA LEU A 24 17.05 6.01 -10.93
C LEU A 24 16.85 4.78 -11.83
N GLU A 25 15.98 4.90 -12.85
CA GLU A 25 15.67 3.81 -13.79
C GLU A 25 16.80 3.55 -14.78
N ALA A 26 17.64 4.56 -15.04
CA ALA A 26 18.82 4.43 -15.90
C ALA A 26 20.01 3.76 -15.22
N VAL A 27 20.01 3.68 -13.88
CA VAL A 27 21.12 3.08 -13.12
C VAL A 27 20.92 1.58 -12.99
N PRO A 28 21.81 0.73 -13.56
CA PRO A 28 21.70 -0.72 -13.46
C PRO A 28 22.15 -1.25 -12.08
N GLU A 29 23.05 -0.53 -11.40
CA GLU A 29 23.62 -0.95 -10.12
C GLU A 29 22.76 -0.46 -8.94
N ARG A 30 22.25 -1.41 -8.15
CA ARG A 30 21.42 -1.11 -6.98
C ARG A 30 22.11 -0.20 -5.95
N GLY A 31 23.41 -0.40 -5.72
CA GLY A 31 24.19 0.44 -4.81
C GLY A 31 24.13 1.91 -5.18
N VAL A 32 24.35 2.22 -6.48
CA VAL A 32 24.28 3.59 -7.02
C VAL A 32 22.84 4.11 -6.95
N ALA A 33 21.85 3.28 -7.29
CA ALA A 33 20.44 3.67 -7.19
C ALA A 33 20.05 4.02 -5.74
N LEU A 34 20.55 3.27 -4.74
CA LEU A 34 20.33 3.58 -3.32
C LEU A 34 20.99 4.91 -2.91
N GLU A 35 22.19 5.22 -3.41
CA GLU A 35 22.85 6.51 -3.11
C GLU A 35 22.05 7.68 -3.72
N VAL A 36 21.61 7.56 -4.97
CA VAL A 36 20.74 8.57 -5.60
C VAL A 36 19.44 8.75 -4.81
N ALA A 37 18.81 7.64 -4.37
CA ALA A 37 17.60 7.69 -3.57
C ALA A 37 17.85 8.35 -2.18
N ARG A 38 19.00 8.04 -1.52
CA ARG A 38 19.38 8.65 -0.24
C ARG A 38 19.61 10.15 -0.33
N ALA A 39 20.15 10.63 -1.46
CA ALA A 39 20.39 12.05 -1.72
C ALA A 39 19.11 12.82 -2.11
N SER A 40 17.95 12.17 -2.15
CA SER A 40 16.70 12.72 -2.65
C SER A 40 15.54 12.64 -1.65
N GLY A 41 14.34 13.07 -2.06
CA GLY A 41 13.10 12.91 -1.29
C GLY A 41 12.70 11.44 -1.02
N LEU A 42 13.39 10.47 -1.65
CA LEU A 42 13.20 9.05 -1.40
C LEU A 42 14.02 8.51 -0.20
N ARG A 43 14.89 9.32 0.40
CA ARG A 43 15.80 8.90 1.49
C ARG A 43 15.10 8.11 2.61
N ARG A 44 13.90 8.52 2.97
CA ARG A 44 13.14 7.86 4.03
C ARG A 44 12.70 6.43 3.68
N TRP A 45 12.49 6.15 2.40
CA TRP A 45 12.08 4.84 1.92
C TRP A 45 13.23 3.84 1.91
N VAL A 46 14.44 4.33 1.66
CA VAL A 46 15.65 3.51 1.56
C VAL A 46 16.53 3.54 2.81
N ALA A 47 16.09 4.23 3.86
CA ALA A 47 16.82 4.27 5.13
C ALA A 47 17.01 2.86 5.69
N GLY A 48 18.27 2.48 5.94
CA GLY A 48 18.63 1.17 6.48
C GLY A 48 18.66 0.02 5.45
N ILE A 49 18.38 0.26 4.16
CA ILE A 49 18.54 -0.76 3.12
C ILE A 49 20.02 -0.81 2.71
N SER A 50 20.66 -1.98 2.87
CA SER A 50 22.02 -2.21 2.39
C SER A 50 22.07 -2.37 0.87
N ALA A 51 23.21 -2.03 0.25
CA ALA A 51 23.47 -2.34 -1.16
C ALA A 51 23.48 -3.85 -1.44
N ASP A 52 23.81 -4.66 -0.44
CA ASP A 52 23.85 -6.12 -0.52
C ASP A 52 22.56 -6.80 -0.08
N ALA A 53 21.56 -6.03 0.39
CA ALA A 53 20.27 -6.57 0.82
C ALA A 53 19.65 -7.47 -0.26
N ASP A 54 19.11 -8.60 0.15
CA ASP A 54 18.36 -9.49 -0.76
C ASP A 54 16.95 -8.94 -1.05
N SER A 55 16.20 -9.63 -1.90
CA SER A 55 14.83 -9.22 -2.26
C SER A 55 13.88 -9.25 -1.06
N HIS A 56 14.11 -10.13 -0.10
CA HIS A 56 13.28 -10.28 1.10
C HIS A 56 13.55 -9.17 2.12
N GLU A 57 14.81 -8.83 2.34
CA GLU A 57 15.22 -7.72 3.20
C GLU A 57 14.69 -6.38 2.69
N ILE A 58 14.79 -6.13 1.37
CA ILE A 58 14.23 -4.94 0.73
C ILE A 58 12.72 -4.85 0.96
N GLU A 59 12.00 -5.97 0.73
CA GLU A 59 10.54 -6.00 0.92
C GLU A 59 10.16 -5.70 2.37
N ILE A 60 10.80 -6.33 3.36
CA ILE A 60 10.57 -6.09 4.78
C ILE A 60 10.82 -4.62 5.13
N ALA A 61 11.94 -4.06 4.67
CA ALA A 61 12.29 -2.68 4.95
C ALA A 61 11.26 -1.70 4.37
N LEU A 62 10.87 -1.84 3.10
CA LEU A 62 9.87 -0.97 2.46
C LEU A 62 8.51 -1.04 3.15
N ARG A 63 8.08 -2.22 3.60
CA ARG A 63 6.84 -2.41 4.36
C ARG A 63 6.88 -1.72 5.71
N ALA A 64 8.01 -1.83 6.42
CA ALA A 64 8.22 -1.12 7.68
C ALA A 64 8.13 0.41 7.47
N ARG A 65 8.82 0.95 6.45
CA ARG A 65 8.78 2.38 6.12
C ARG A 65 7.38 2.85 5.71
N TRP A 66 6.62 2.01 5.02
CA TRP A 66 5.22 2.32 4.72
C TRP A 66 4.39 2.51 5.98
N ARG A 67 4.46 1.56 6.92
CA ARG A 67 3.71 1.62 8.18
C ARG A 67 4.10 2.83 9.02
N GLU A 68 5.40 3.15 9.09
CA GLU A 68 5.91 4.36 9.75
C GLU A 68 5.35 5.63 9.09
N CYS A 69 5.38 5.72 7.76
CA CYS A 69 4.84 6.84 7.01
C CYS A 69 3.36 7.07 7.30
N VAL A 70 2.54 6.02 7.28
CA VAL A 70 1.11 6.11 7.59
C VAL A 70 0.88 6.51 9.04
N THR A 71 1.66 5.97 10.00
CA THR A 71 1.58 6.33 11.42
C THR A 71 1.93 7.81 11.64
N GLU A 72 2.99 8.29 10.99
CA GLU A 72 3.39 9.70 11.02
C GLU A 72 2.26 10.60 10.50
N ILE A 73 1.68 10.29 9.33
CA ILE A 73 0.57 11.05 8.76
C ILE A 73 -0.65 11.02 9.68
N SER A 74 -0.97 9.86 10.24
CA SER A 74 -2.09 9.72 11.16
C SER A 74 -1.95 10.62 12.39
N SER A 75 -0.74 10.78 12.93
CA SER A 75 -0.49 11.65 14.09
C SER A 75 -0.76 13.14 13.81
N TRP A 76 -0.76 13.56 12.54
CA TRP A 76 -1.09 14.93 12.14
C TRP A 76 -2.59 15.15 11.99
N MET A 77 -3.36 14.07 11.83
CA MET A 77 -4.79 14.13 11.54
C MET A 77 -5.62 14.40 12.80
N PRO A 78 -6.78 15.05 12.68
CA PRO A 78 -7.75 15.11 13.77
C PRO A 78 -8.12 13.71 14.26
N ALA A 79 -8.33 13.57 15.57
CA ALA A 79 -8.55 12.28 16.23
C ALA A 79 -9.61 11.40 15.53
N GLY A 80 -10.72 12.00 15.07
CA GLY A 80 -11.78 11.25 14.37
C GLY A 80 -11.35 10.65 13.03
N TRP A 81 -10.26 11.15 12.41
CA TRP A 81 -9.74 10.63 11.13
C TRP A 81 -8.58 9.65 11.29
N GLN A 82 -7.97 9.60 12.47
CA GLN A 82 -6.83 8.73 12.74
C GLN A 82 -7.13 7.24 12.47
N PRO A 83 -8.28 6.67 12.89
CA PRO A 83 -8.59 5.27 12.62
C PRO A 83 -8.66 4.95 11.11
N ALA A 84 -9.25 5.85 10.31
CA ALA A 84 -9.31 5.69 8.87
C ALA A 84 -7.93 5.82 8.20
N THR A 85 -7.09 6.73 8.71
CA THR A 85 -5.72 6.92 8.22
C THR A 85 -4.85 5.73 8.57
N LEU A 86 -4.85 5.26 9.82
CA LEU A 86 -4.09 4.10 10.26
C LEU A 86 -4.48 2.82 9.50
N TRP A 87 -5.75 2.68 9.12
CA TRP A 87 -6.21 1.54 8.32
C TRP A 87 -5.47 1.42 6.99
N THR A 88 -5.04 2.53 6.40
CA THR A 88 -4.29 2.51 5.14
C THR A 88 -2.89 1.88 5.27
N SER A 89 -2.39 1.63 6.50
CA SER A 89 -1.16 0.88 6.71
C SER A 89 -1.22 -0.52 6.13
N GLY A 90 -2.41 -1.14 6.12
CA GLY A 90 -2.66 -2.46 5.55
C GLY A 90 -2.68 -2.52 4.02
N LEU A 91 -2.61 -1.39 3.31
CA LEU A 91 -2.55 -1.40 1.83
C LEU A 91 -1.37 -2.22 1.31
N VAL A 92 -0.24 -2.17 2.01
CA VAL A 92 0.96 -2.92 1.63
C VAL A 92 0.77 -4.44 1.76
N ASP A 93 -0.21 -4.88 2.56
CA ASP A 93 -0.48 -6.30 2.82
C ASP A 93 -1.43 -6.91 1.78
N LEU A 94 -2.26 -6.09 1.12
CA LEU A 94 -3.26 -6.57 0.16
C LEU A 94 -2.70 -7.43 -0.98
N PRO A 95 -1.57 -7.10 -1.64
CA PRO A 95 -0.99 -7.95 -2.68
C PRO A 95 -0.61 -9.34 -2.15
N ALA A 96 -0.03 -9.40 -0.95
CA ALA A 96 0.36 -10.64 -0.29
C ALA A 96 -0.85 -11.50 0.10
N LEU A 97 -1.87 -10.89 0.70
CA LEU A 97 -3.12 -11.59 1.03
C LEU A 97 -3.83 -12.10 -0.22
N CYS A 98 -3.86 -11.30 -1.29
CA CYS A 98 -4.39 -11.72 -2.59
C CYS A 98 -3.59 -12.86 -3.23
N HIS A 99 -2.26 -12.88 -3.06
CA HIS A 99 -1.40 -13.98 -3.51
C HIS A 99 -1.73 -15.27 -2.77
N LEU A 100 -1.80 -15.21 -1.45
CA LEU A 100 -2.14 -16.36 -0.61
C LEU A 100 -3.56 -16.89 -0.87
N ALA A 101 -4.51 -16.00 -1.12
CA ALA A 101 -5.89 -16.36 -1.46
C ALA A 101 -6.03 -17.10 -2.80
N ARG A 102 -5.11 -16.86 -3.74
CA ARG A 102 -5.02 -17.65 -4.99
C ARG A 102 -4.35 -19.01 -4.82
N GLY A 103 -4.00 -19.41 -3.58
CA GLY A 103 -3.25 -20.63 -3.31
C GLY A 103 -1.73 -20.48 -3.50
N GLY A 104 -1.23 -19.24 -3.64
CA GLY A 104 0.20 -18.97 -3.74
C GLY A 104 0.96 -19.46 -2.50
N ARG A 105 2.17 -19.96 -2.71
CA ARG A 105 3.06 -20.34 -1.59
C ARG A 105 3.52 -19.08 -0.86
N PRO A 106 3.58 -19.11 0.50
CA PRO A 106 4.16 -18.01 1.25
C PRO A 106 5.59 -17.70 0.80
N LEU A 107 5.88 -16.42 0.62
CA LEU A 107 7.22 -15.96 0.31
C LEU A 107 8.04 -15.86 1.61
N PRO A 108 9.38 -16.07 1.58
CA PRO A 108 10.21 -16.09 2.78
C PRO A 108 10.04 -14.86 3.69
N TRP A 109 9.96 -13.67 3.14
CA TRP A 109 9.77 -12.44 3.92
C TRP A 109 8.45 -12.39 4.71
N MET A 110 7.40 -13.13 4.28
CA MET A 110 6.11 -13.17 4.98
C MET A 110 6.22 -13.83 6.37
N PHE A 111 7.19 -14.73 6.58
CA PHE A 111 7.42 -15.37 7.88
C PHE A 111 8.00 -14.42 8.92
N SER A 112 8.60 -13.33 8.48
CA SER A 112 9.16 -12.27 9.33
C SER A 112 8.25 -11.04 9.43
N ASP A 113 7.21 -10.93 8.61
CA ASP A 113 6.26 -9.81 8.68
C ASP A 113 5.27 -10.02 9.83
N PRO A 114 5.13 -9.05 10.76
CA PRO A 114 4.29 -9.21 11.95
C PRO A 114 2.82 -9.54 11.67
N LEU A 115 2.28 -9.05 10.53
CA LEU A 115 0.87 -9.25 10.16
C LEU A 115 0.67 -10.50 9.30
N LEU A 116 1.67 -10.89 8.51
CA LEU A 116 1.53 -12.00 7.56
C LEU A 116 2.07 -13.33 8.08
N GLN A 117 2.90 -13.34 9.12
CA GLN A 117 3.53 -14.55 9.64
C GLN A 117 2.53 -15.65 10.04
N ALA A 118 1.38 -15.28 10.59
CA ALA A 118 0.34 -16.23 10.97
C ALA A 118 -0.21 -16.97 9.72
N TYR A 119 -0.52 -16.22 8.66
CA TYR A 119 -0.96 -16.79 7.39
C TYR A 119 0.14 -17.61 6.70
N ALA A 120 1.40 -17.15 6.79
CA ALA A 120 2.53 -17.84 6.17
C ALA A 120 2.79 -19.22 6.81
N ARG A 121 2.63 -19.31 8.14
CA ARG A 121 2.85 -20.57 8.91
C ARG A 121 1.67 -21.54 8.85
N ALA A 122 0.47 -21.06 8.56
CA ALA A 122 -0.71 -21.88 8.48
C ALA A 122 -0.68 -22.81 7.25
N ASP A 123 -1.22 -24.01 7.39
CA ASP A 123 -1.51 -24.89 6.25
C ASP A 123 -2.55 -24.25 5.32
N PRO A 124 -2.69 -24.71 4.06
CA PRO A 124 -3.57 -24.07 3.08
C PRO A 124 -5.05 -24.00 3.50
N MET A 125 -5.57 -25.01 4.21
CA MET A 125 -6.97 -25.01 4.67
C MET A 125 -7.20 -24.00 5.80
N THR A 126 -6.33 -24.03 6.81
CA THR A 126 -6.35 -23.07 7.93
C THR A 126 -6.16 -21.66 7.44
N ARG A 127 -5.22 -21.43 6.52
CA ARG A 127 -5.00 -20.13 5.89
C ARG A 127 -6.24 -19.63 5.16
N GLY A 128 -6.90 -20.48 4.37
CA GLY A 128 -8.15 -20.14 3.70
C GLY A 128 -9.26 -19.76 4.67
N ARG A 129 -9.35 -20.43 5.83
CA ARG A 129 -10.29 -20.09 6.90
C ARG A 129 -9.96 -18.73 7.52
N MET A 130 -8.70 -18.49 7.91
CA MET A 130 -8.25 -17.21 8.49
C MET A 130 -8.57 -16.05 7.53
N LEU A 131 -8.23 -16.17 6.26
CA LEU A 131 -8.53 -15.14 5.25
C LEU A 131 -10.04 -14.85 5.13
N ARG A 132 -10.91 -15.86 5.29
CA ARG A 132 -12.36 -15.65 5.29
C ARG A 132 -12.85 -14.97 6.56
N GLU A 133 -12.35 -15.39 7.71
CA GLU A 133 -12.71 -14.81 9.01
C GLU A 133 -12.33 -13.33 9.06
N ASP A 134 -11.13 -12.98 8.59
CA ASP A 134 -10.67 -11.60 8.53
C ASP A 134 -11.43 -10.77 7.49
N CYS A 135 -11.69 -11.32 6.29
CA CYS A 135 -12.58 -10.67 5.33
C CYS A 135 -14.01 -10.50 5.89
N GLY A 136 -14.50 -11.47 6.65
CA GLY A 136 -15.79 -11.39 7.36
C GLY A 136 -15.77 -10.36 8.46
N ALA A 137 -14.70 -10.30 9.25
CA ALA A 137 -14.50 -9.26 10.27
C ALA A 137 -14.41 -7.86 9.64
N PHE A 138 -13.78 -7.73 8.47
CA PHE A 138 -13.75 -6.48 7.72
C PHE A 138 -15.12 -6.12 7.12
N ALA A 139 -15.86 -7.10 6.60
CA ALA A 139 -17.16 -6.87 5.97
C ALA A 139 -18.33 -6.71 6.96
N GLY A 140 -18.09 -6.83 8.28
CA GLY A 140 -19.15 -6.75 9.31
C GLY A 140 -20.26 -7.76 9.06
N SER A 141 -20.17 -8.92 9.71
CA SER A 141 -21.22 -9.95 9.93
C SER A 141 -22.13 -10.39 8.75
N SER A 142 -22.03 -9.84 7.56
CA SER A 142 -22.85 -10.29 6.41
C SER A 142 -22.37 -11.60 5.78
N PHE A 143 -21.19 -12.09 6.11
CA PHE A 143 -20.63 -13.32 5.56
C PHE A 143 -20.89 -14.57 6.43
N ALA A 144 -21.39 -14.39 7.65
CA ALA A 144 -21.53 -15.47 8.64
C ALA A 144 -22.83 -16.29 8.54
N ALA A 145 -23.73 -15.98 7.60
CA ALA A 145 -25.05 -16.57 7.55
C ALA A 145 -25.37 -17.28 6.21
N SER A 146 -24.57 -18.27 5.84
CA SER A 146 -25.03 -19.27 4.89
C SER A 146 -24.71 -20.67 5.43
N GLY A 147 -25.65 -21.17 6.20
CA GLY A 147 -25.58 -22.46 6.89
C GLY A 147 -25.79 -23.63 5.94
N ASN A 148 -24.88 -23.87 5.00
CA ASN A 148 -24.80 -25.15 4.30
C ASN A 148 -23.34 -25.58 4.16
N ALA A 149 -23.08 -26.78 4.63
CA ALA A 149 -21.79 -27.41 4.90
C ALA A 149 -21.01 -27.85 3.64
N VAL A 150 -20.79 -26.93 2.72
CA VAL A 150 -19.69 -27.05 1.76
C VAL A 150 -18.67 -26.03 2.20
N LEU A 151 -17.44 -26.48 2.53
CA LEU A 151 -16.32 -25.59 2.90
C LEU A 151 -16.21 -24.52 1.80
N PRO A 152 -16.57 -23.26 2.07
CA PRO A 152 -16.51 -22.26 1.02
C PRO A 152 -15.07 -22.06 0.59
N ALA A 153 -14.84 -21.94 -0.71
CA ALA A 153 -13.52 -21.70 -1.28
C ALA A 153 -12.85 -20.47 -0.63
N ALA A 154 -11.52 -20.40 -0.65
CA ALA A 154 -10.78 -19.22 -0.18
C ALA A 154 -11.36 -17.95 -0.81
N PRO A 155 -11.35 -16.79 -0.11
CA PRO A 155 -11.92 -15.56 -0.65
C PRO A 155 -11.16 -15.14 -1.91
N SER A 156 -11.89 -14.62 -2.89
CA SER A 156 -11.25 -14.12 -4.11
C SER A 156 -10.43 -12.85 -3.81
N PRO A 157 -9.38 -12.54 -4.58
CA PRO A 157 -8.65 -11.29 -4.45
C PRO A 157 -9.53 -10.04 -4.56
N SER A 158 -10.61 -10.11 -5.34
CA SER A 158 -11.58 -9.02 -5.45
C SER A 158 -12.40 -8.86 -4.18
N SER A 159 -12.80 -9.95 -3.51
CA SER A 159 -13.53 -9.88 -2.24
C SER A 159 -12.66 -9.35 -1.10
N ILE A 160 -11.37 -9.70 -1.05
CA ILE A 160 -10.42 -9.15 -0.08
C ILE A 160 -10.32 -7.62 -0.24
N ARG A 161 -10.09 -7.13 -1.46
CA ARG A 161 -10.01 -5.68 -1.74
C ARG A 161 -11.31 -4.96 -1.42
N LYS A 162 -12.45 -5.56 -1.78
CA LYS A 162 -13.77 -5.00 -1.48
C LYS A 162 -13.99 -4.90 0.03
N ALA A 163 -13.73 -5.96 0.79
CA ALA A 163 -13.85 -5.99 2.24
C ALA A 163 -12.95 -4.94 2.91
N TRP A 164 -11.70 -4.82 2.45
CA TRP A 164 -10.77 -3.79 2.93
C TRP A 164 -11.31 -2.38 2.70
N LEU A 165 -11.85 -2.10 1.51
CA LEU A 165 -12.41 -0.79 1.14
C LEU A 165 -13.67 -0.46 1.93
N GLU A 166 -14.54 -1.43 2.16
CA GLU A 166 -15.76 -1.27 2.97
C GLU A 166 -15.42 -0.97 4.42
N GLU A 167 -14.40 -1.65 4.99
CA GLU A 167 -13.92 -1.37 6.32
C GLU A 167 -13.29 0.02 6.42
N TRP A 168 -12.51 0.43 5.40
CA TRP A 168 -11.97 1.79 5.35
C TRP A 168 -13.07 2.84 5.43
N ARG A 169 -14.14 2.68 4.63
CA ARG A 169 -15.33 3.55 4.66
C ARG A 169 -16.01 3.58 6.03
N ARG A 170 -16.12 2.46 6.71
CA ARG A 170 -16.70 2.39 8.06
C ARG A 170 -15.91 3.17 9.11
N ARG A 171 -14.63 3.35 8.90
CA ARG A 171 -13.74 4.11 9.78
C ARG A 171 -13.78 5.62 9.54
N TRP A 172 -14.49 6.07 8.49
CA TRP A 172 -14.65 7.50 8.27
C TRP A 172 -15.55 8.11 9.36
N PRO A 173 -15.25 9.34 9.83
CA PRO A 173 -16.14 10.02 10.74
C PRO A 173 -17.53 10.20 10.13
N ARG A 174 -18.55 10.00 10.93
CA ARG A 174 -19.96 10.20 10.52
C ARG A 174 -20.25 11.67 10.15
N TRP A 175 -19.46 12.58 10.68
CA TRP A 175 -19.60 14.02 10.52
C TRP A 175 -18.39 14.53 9.70
N GLY A 176 -18.59 14.83 8.45
CA GLY A 176 -17.52 15.36 7.60
C GLY A 176 -17.90 15.32 6.13
N ASP A 177 -17.24 16.16 5.34
CA ASP A 177 -17.33 16.13 3.88
C ASP A 177 -16.57 14.91 3.33
N THR A 178 -17.31 13.83 3.13
CA THR A 178 -16.78 12.56 2.58
C THR A 178 -16.85 12.50 1.06
N GLY A 179 -17.48 13.47 0.39
CA GLY A 179 -17.69 13.43 -1.07
C GLY A 179 -16.40 13.36 -1.88
N LEU A 180 -15.38 14.15 -1.50
CA LEU A 180 -14.08 14.07 -2.16
C LEU A 180 -13.32 12.77 -1.83
N LEU A 181 -13.55 12.22 -0.65
CA LEU A 181 -12.94 10.94 -0.24
C LEU A 181 -13.58 9.77 -1.00
N GLU A 182 -14.89 9.82 -1.24
CA GLU A 182 -15.57 8.84 -2.10
C GLU A 182 -15.07 8.93 -3.55
N ASN A 183 -14.88 10.14 -4.09
CA ASN A 183 -14.28 10.32 -5.41
C ASN A 183 -12.86 9.72 -5.48
N LEU A 184 -12.05 9.89 -4.42
CA LEU A 184 -10.75 9.25 -4.34
C LEU A 184 -10.88 7.72 -4.30
N ALA A 185 -11.79 7.18 -3.49
CA ALA A 185 -12.02 5.74 -3.38
C ALA A 185 -12.44 5.14 -4.74
N LEU A 186 -13.34 5.79 -5.46
CA LEU A 186 -13.76 5.37 -6.80
C LEU A 186 -12.61 5.43 -7.82
N LEU A 187 -11.79 6.49 -7.77
CA LEU A 187 -10.62 6.62 -8.65
C LEU A 187 -9.61 5.50 -8.42
N LEU A 188 -9.31 5.18 -7.15
CA LEU A 188 -8.37 4.12 -6.79
C LEU A 188 -8.93 2.74 -7.13
N ASP A 189 -10.20 2.49 -6.89
CA ASP A 189 -10.85 1.22 -7.26
C ASP A 189 -10.85 1.00 -8.78
N ALA A 190 -11.14 2.05 -9.57
CA ALA A 190 -11.07 1.99 -11.02
C ALA A 190 -9.64 1.71 -11.52
N ALA A 191 -8.63 2.36 -10.95
CA ALA A 191 -7.23 2.14 -11.32
C ALA A 191 -6.77 0.71 -10.98
N LEU A 192 -7.24 0.14 -9.88
CA LEU A 192 -6.92 -1.24 -9.47
C LEU A 192 -7.63 -2.29 -10.34
N LYS A 193 -8.85 -2.01 -10.81
CA LYS A 193 -9.63 -2.93 -11.66
C LYS A 193 -9.16 -2.92 -13.12
N GLN A 194 -8.77 -1.76 -13.61
CA GLN A 194 -8.42 -1.54 -15.03
C GLN A 194 -7.11 -0.75 -15.17
N PRO A 195 -5.96 -1.32 -14.76
CA PRO A 195 -4.68 -0.62 -14.82
C PRO A 195 -4.27 -0.22 -16.25
N ALA A 196 -4.76 -0.93 -17.26
CA ALA A 196 -4.54 -0.57 -18.66
C ALA A 196 -5.36 0.65 -19.11
N ALA A 197 -6.53 0.89 -18.50
CA ALA A 197 -7.40 2.03 -18.85
C ALA A 197 -6.96 3.33 -18.14
N ILE A 198 -6.47 3.22 -16.92
CA ILE A 198 -5.95 4.37 -16.16
C ILE A 198 -4.46 4.13 -15.93
N GLY A 199 -3.64 4.57 -16.89
CA GLY A 199 -2.18 4.52 -16.74
C GLY A 199 -1.70 5.38 -15.56
N ARG A 200 -0.51 5.05 -15.04
CA ARG A 200 0.11 5.78 -13.92
C ARG A 200 0.16 7.31 -14.13
N PRO A 201 0.55 7.85 -15.31
CA PRO A 201 0.59 9.31 -15.50
C PRO A 201 -0.78 9.96 -15.34
N GLU A 202 -1.84 9.33 -15.84
CA GLU A 202 -3.20 9.82 -15.73
C GLU A 202 -3.69 9.77 -14.27
N LEU A 203 -3.41 8.68 -13.54
CA LEU A 203 -3.73 8.57 -12.13
C LEU A 203 -3.04 9.69 -11.31
N VAL A 204 -1.75 9.91 -11.54
CA VAL A 204 -0.96 10.98 -10.90
C VAL A 204 -1.57 12.36 -11.21
N ARG A 205 -1.96 12.61 -12.47
CA ARG A 205 -2.59 13.87 -12.89
C ARG A 205 -3.92 14.10 -12.14
N ARG A 206 -4.78 13.09 -12.06
CA ARG A 206 -6.06 13.17 -11.33
C ARG A 206 -5.85 13.37 -9.83
N LEU A 207 -4.92 12.66 -9.22
CA LEU A 207 -4.56 12.83 -7.81
C LEU A 207 -4.03 14.25 -7.54
N ARG A 208 -3.19 14.81 -8.41
CA ARG A 208 -2.72 16.21 -8.29
C ARG A 208 -3.88 17.21 -8.33
N SER A 209 -4.84 17.00 -9.24
CA SER A 209 -6.04 17.85 -9.32
C SER A 209 -6.87 17.77 -8.03
N LEU A 210 -7.10 16.56 -7.52
CA LEU A 210 -7.82 16.36 -6.26
C LEU A 210 -7.07 16.99 -5.07
N PHE A 211 -5.76 16.85 -5.00
CA PHE A 211 -4.94 17.41 -3.92
C PHE A 211 -5.06 18.92 -3.84
N ARG A 212 -4.99 19.63 -4.99
CA ARG A 212 -5.16 21.10 -5.06
C ARG A 212 -6.53 21.55 -4.58
N ARG A 213 -7.58 20.75 -4.80
CA ARG A 213 -8.96 21.03 -4.39
C ARG A 213 -9.26 20.64 -2.95
N SER A 214 -8.32 20.00 -2.27
CA SER A 214 -8.50 19.41 -0.93
C SER A 214 -7.79 20.20 0.17
N VAL A 215 -7.47 21.46 -0.08
CA VAL A 215 -6.79 22.31 0.91
C VAL A 215 -7.60 22.37 2.21
N LEU A 216 -6.93 22.15 3.33
CA LEU A 216 -7.51 22.10 4.69
C LEU A 216 -8.58 21.02 4.90
N ARG A 217 -8.72 20.07 3.99
CA ARG A 217 -9.65 18.95 4.12
C ARG A 217 -8.91 17.65 4.47
N PRO A 218 -9.50 16.76 5.27
CA PRO A 218 -8.87 15.49 5.65
C PRO A 218 -8.50 14.60 4.46
N VAL A 219 -9.24 14.68 3.37
CA VAL A 219 -8.97 13.90 2.15
C VAL A 219 -7.57 14.18 1.57
N ALA A 220 -6.98 15.36 1.83
CA ALA A 220 -5.62 15.68 1.39
C ALA A 220 -4.59 14.66 1.90
N ALA A 221 -4.75 14.16 3.14
CA ALA A 221 -3.88 13.13 3.70
C ALA A 221 -3.99 11.81 2.93
N PHE A 222 -5.19 11.37 2.59
CA PHE A 222 -5.41 10.14 1.84
C PHE A 222 -4.91 10.25 0.39
N ILE A 223 -5.03 11.43 -0.24
CA ILE A 223 -4.44 11.67 -1.56
C ILE A 223 -2.91 11.62 -1.48
N TYR A 224 -2.32 12.21 -0.43
CA TYR A 224 -0.88 12.13 -0.21
C TYR A 224 -0.43 10.67 0.03
N ILE A 225 -1.16 9.88 0.81
CA ILE A 225 -0.91 8.44 1.02
C ILE A 225 -0.98 7.69 -0.32
N ALA A 226 -1.93 8.01 -1.20
CA ALA A 226 -1.99 7.42 -2.54
C ALA A 226 -0.75 7.76 -3.38
N PHE A 227 -0.25 9.00 -3.32
CA PHE A 227 1.03 9.35 -3.96
C PHE A 227 2.21 8.59 -3.36
N ALA A 228 2.28 8.50 -2.04
CA ALA A 228 3.33 7.77 -1.34
C ALA A 228 3.34 6.28 -1.72
N ALA A 229 2.16 5.67 -1.88
CA ALA A 229 2.02 4.29 -2.36
C ALA A 229 2.56 4.12 -3.79
N LEU A 230 2.23 5.05 -4.69
CA LEU A 230 2.74 5.03 -6.06
C LEU A 230 4.28 5.19 -6.10
N ASP A 231 4.82 6.10 -5.30
CA ASP A 231 6.27 6.32 -5.25
C ASP A 231 6.99 5.10 -4.66
N MET A 232 6.46 4.51 -3.59
CA MET A 232 6.99 3.28 -3.01
C MET A 232 6.95 2.10 -4.00
N GLU A 233 5.83 1.90 -4.72
CA GLU A 233 5.72 0.83 -5.73
C GLU A 233 6.74 1.00 -6.87
N ARG A 234 6.98 2.24 -7.32
CA ARG A 234 7.97 2.51 -8.36
C ARG A 234 9.38 2.21 -7.87
N LEU A 235 9.71 2.70 -6.66
CA LEU A 235 10.99 2.42 -6.02
C LEU A 235 11.19 0.94 -5.77
N ARG A 236 10.17 0.25 -5.25
CA ARG A 236 10.16 -1.20 -5.03
C ARG A 236 10.50 -1.96 -6.30
N THR A 237 9.83 -1.63 -7.41
CA THR A 237 10.10 -2.26 -8.71
C THR A 237 11.55 -2.05 -9.14
N GLY A 238 12.09 -0.84 -9.00
CA GLY A 238 13.48 -0.53 -9.34
C GLY A 238 14.49 -1.28 -8.47
N LEU A 239 14.24 -1.42 -7.16
CA LEU A 239 15.16 -2.09 -6.25
C LEU A 239 15.07 -3.61 -6.30
N LEU A 240 13.85 -4.17 -6.50
CA LEU A 240 13.65 -5.62 -6.50
C LEU A 240 14.09 -6.27 -7.82
N LYS A 241 13.93 -5.62 -8.96
CA LYS A 241 14.32 -6.19 -10.26
C LYS A 241 15.78 -6.68 -10.29
N PRO A 242 16.78 -5.89 -9.90
CA PRO A 242 18.17 -6.36 -9.82
C PRO A 242 18.39 -7.43 -8.73
N ALA A 243 17.65 -7.36 -7.62
CA ALA A 243 17.75 -8.35 -6.55
C ALA A 243 17.22 -9.71 -7.00
N LEU A 244 16.06 -9.76 -7.63
CA LEU A 244 15.46 -10.99 -8.15
C LEU A 244 16.31 -11.63 -9.25
N ALA A 245 17.01 -10.85 -10.07
CA ALA A 245 17.97 -11.36 -11.06
C ALA A 245 19.18 -12.02 -10.37
N ARG A 246 19.70 -11.40 -9.28
CA ARG A 246 20.79 -11.97 -8.47
C ARG A 246 20.36 -13.25 -7.77
N ASP A 247 19.15 -13.28 -7.23
CA ASP A 247 18.59 -14.43 -6.52
C ASP A 247 18.19 -15.59 -7.47
N GLY A 248 18.39 -15.43 -8.79
CA GLY A 248 18.09 -16.43 -9.81
C GLY A 248 16.60 -16.67 -10.05
N ILE A 249 15.74 -15.75 -9.58
CA ILE A 249 14.27 -15.86 -9.66
C ILE A 249 13.77 -15.36 -11.03
N ILE A 250 14.52 -14.46 -11.67
CA ILE A 250 14.23 -13.93 -13.01
C ILE A 250 15.46 -14.18 -13.90
N ALA A 251 15.27 -14.82 -15.05
CA ALA A 251 16.32 -14.88 -16.08
C ALA A 251 16.54 -13.47 -16.64
N SER A 252 17.81 -13.07 -16.74
CA SER A 252 18.24 -11.79 -17.31
C SER A 252 17.94 -11.68 -18.79
#